data_646f7d44e69c0674d3d6d7d6077e0e6a
#
_entry.id   646f7d44e69c0674d3d6d7d6077e0e6a
#
_cell.length_a   1.000
_cell.length_b   1.000
_cell.length_c   1.000
_cell.angle_alpha   90.00
_cell.angle_beta   90.00
_cell.angle_gamma   90.00
#
_symmetry.space_group_name_H-M   'P 1'
#
loop_
_entity.id
_entity.type
_entity.pdbx_description
1 polymer ?
#
loop_
_entity_poly.entity_id
_entity_poly.type
_entity_poly.pdbx_seq_one_letter_code
_entity_poly.pdbx_strand_id
1 'polypeptide(L)'
;MHASAASTPQEASFKSGSSELVVLPVVVTDKQGQFISDLTIDRFAVFDNGRRVPIEFFTSEDTPVTIGLVVDASGSMRAKIGEVVAATLAFAKSSNPDDELFAVRFNDDVKDAVTDAPFLLASDLGRLETAITSVRPDGQTALYDGIMNAIDHLSQGSRSRRALIVISDGGDNASTAALDDVLKRARASNAAIYTVGIYDEMDIDRNPKVLKALAETTGGERYLPRSPGDLLRVCHRIAREIRSGYTIGYVPPDRDGAYHNVRVVLDARPRKLNVRTRPGYFAAGRTSQR
;
A
#
# COMPACT_ATOMS: atom_id res chain seq x y z
N MET A 1 -20.49 -36.07 25.79
CA MET A 1 -19.79 -34.76 25.87
C MET A 1 -18.57 -34.83 24.99
N HIS A 2 -18.67 -34.34 23.76
CA HIS A 2 -17.53 -34.23 22.84
C HIS A 2 -17.08 -32.76 22.82
N ALA A 3 -15.88 -32.54 23.36
CA ALA A 3 -15.24 -31.22 23.28
C ALA A 3 -14.72 -31.02 21.85
N SER A 4 -15.25 -30.02 21.18
CA SER A 4 -14.75 -29.53 19.90
C SER A 4 -13.47 -28.75 20.17
N ALA A 5 -12.34 -29.24 19.66
CA ALA A 5 -11.08 -28.52 19.70
C ALA A 5 -11.14 -27.38 18.66
N ALA A 6 -11.08 -26.15 19.13
CA ALA A 6 -10.89 -24.99 18.30
C ALA A 6 -9.48 -25.05 17.68
N SER A 7 -9.38 -25.13 16.37
CA SER A 7 -8.12 -25.03 15.63
C SER A 7 -7.64 -23.58 15.67
N THR A 8 -6.51 -23.35 16.34
CA THR A 8 -5.75 -22.10 16.30
C THR A 8 -5.36 -21.80 14.84
N PRO A 9 -5.49 -20.56 14.34
CA PRO A 9 -4.96 -20.21 13.01
C PRO A 9 -3.45 -20.38 13.02
N GLN A 10 -2.97 -21.26 12.16
CA GLN A 10 -1.54 -21.50 11.97
C GLN A 10 -0.98 -20.32 11.21
N GLU A 11 -0.24 -19.43 11.89
CA GLU A 11 0.60 -18.43 11.24
C GLU A 11 1.54 -19.16 10.28
N ALA A 12 1.31 -18.99 8.98
CA ALA A 12 2.17 -19.54 7.95
C ALA A 12 3.54 -18.84 8.05
N SER A 13 4.45 -19.40 8.83
CA SER A 13 5.84 -19.01 8.87
C SER A 13 6.47 -19.31 7.51
N PHE A 14 6.68 -18.28 6.68
CA PHE A 14 7.30 -18.35 5.35
C PHE A 14 8.80 -18.72 5.37
N LYS A 15 9.28 -19.35 6.42
CA LYS A 15 10.63 -19.90 6.54
C LYS A 15 10.62 -21.42 6.35
N SER A 16 10.52 -21.85 5.11
CA SER A 16 10.86 -23.20 4.72
C SER A 16 11.86 -23.17 3.58
N GLY A 17 13.11 -23.50 3.88
CA GLY A 17 14.16 -23.85 2.94
C GLY A 17 14.45 -22.87 1.80
N SER A 18 15.31 -21.85 2.03
CA SER A 18 16.13 -21.08 1.05
C SER A 18 15.50 -20.49 -0.23
N SER A 19 14.21 -20.52 -0.43
CA SER A 19 13.57 -19.87 -1.58
C SER A 19 12.68 -18.72 -1.12
N GLU A 20 13.16 -17.48 -1.32
CA GLU A 20 12.39 -16.27 -1.08
C GLU A 20 11.26 -16.17 -2.10
N LEU A 21 10.01 -16.19 -1.62
CA LEU A 21 8.83 -16.08 -2.48
C LEU A 21 8.64 -14.63 -2.94
N VAL A 22 8.30 -14.45 -4.19
CA VAL A 22 7.73 -13.20 -4.68
C VAL A 22 6.25 -13.17 -4.28
N VAL A 23 5.88 -12.20 -3.46
CA VAL A 23 4.51 -12.02 -2.98
C VAL A 23 3.83 -10.92 -3.79
N LEU A 24 2.69 -11.25 -4.38
CA LEU A 24 1.88 -10.35 -5.19
C LEU A 24 0.54 -10.09 -4.51
N PRO A 25 0.27 -8.87 -4.05
CA PRO A 25 -1.10 -8.46 -3.78
C PRO A 25 -1.85 -8.32 -5.11
N VAL A 26 -2.99 -8.98 -5.24
CA VAL A 26 -3.81 -8.99 -6.44
C VAL A 26 -5.22 -8.54 -6.12
N VAL A 27 -5.68 -7.51 -6.79
CA VAL A 27 -7.05 -6.98 -6.66
C VAL A 27 -7.83 -7.37 -7.91
N VAL A 28 -9.02 -7.94 -7.70
CA VAL A 28 -9.93 -8.29 -8.79
C VAL A 28 -11.23 -7.54 -8.62
N THR A 29 -11.67 -6.88 -9.69
CA THR A 29 -12.95 -6.15 -9.70
C THR A 29 -13.76 -6.49 -10.95
N ASP A 30 -15.07 -6.34 -10.83
CA ASP A 30 -15.95 -6.36 -11.99
C ASP A 30 -15.92 -5.01 -12.75
N LYS A 31 -16.76 -4.87 -13.78
CA LYS A 31 -16.88 -3.64 -14.57
C LYS A 31 -17.43 -2.45 -13.78
N GLN A 32 -18.17 -2.71 -12.71
CA GLN A 32 -18.73 -1.72 -11.79
C GLN A 32 -17.75 -1.33 -10.69
N GLY A 33 -16.55 -1.97 -10.67
CA GLY A 33 -15.52 -1.74 -9.66
C GLY A 33 -15.82 -2.41 -8.32
N GLN A 34 -16.74 -3.39 -8.26
CA GLN A 34 -16.98 -4.19 -7.07
C GLN A 34 -15.88 -5.26 -6.93
N PHE A 35 -15.39 -5.44 -5.71
CA PHE A 35 -14.37 -6.44 -5.42
C PHE A 35 -14.92 -7.86 -5.56
N ILE A 36 -14.12 -8.73 -6.16
CA ILE A 36 -14.41 -10.15 -6.35
C ILE A 36 -13.42 -10.93 -5.49
N SER A 37 -13.89 -11.63 -4.47
CA SER A 37 -13.08 -12.37 -3.49
C SER A 37 -13.38 -13.88 -3.44
N ASP A 38 -14.24 -14.37 -4.35
CA ASP A 38 -14.71 -15.76 -4.40
C ASP A 38 -14.01 -16.62 -5.45
N LEU A 39 -12.89 -16.16 -6.01
CA LEU A 39 -12.14 -16.91 -7.01
C LEU A 39 -11.15 -17.86 -6.35
N THR A 40 -11.03 -19.03 -6.95
CA THR A 40 -10.08 -20.09 -6.55
C THR A 40 -8.77 -20.01 -7.34
N ILE A 41 -7.72 -20.63 -6.83
CA ILE A 41 -6.34 -20.57 -7.38
C ILE A 41 -6.27 -20.99 -8.87
N ASP A 42 -7.10 -21.95 -9.30
CA ASP A 42 -7.15 -22.45 -10.67
C ASP A 42 -7.57 -21.41 -11.71
N ARG A 43 -8.18 -20.31 -11.25
CA ARG A 43 -8.56 -19.16 -12.09
C ARG A 43 -7.39 -18.24 -12.43
N PHE A 44 -6.28 -18.37 -11.72
CA PHE A 44 -5.13 -17.47 -11.85
C PHE A 44 -3.98 -18.12 -12.61
N ALA A 45 -3.31 -17.34 -13.44
CA ALA A 45 -2.04 -17.69 -14.05
C ALA A 45 -1.07 -16.52 -13.86
N VAL A 46 0.13 -16.81 -13.38
CA VAL A 46 1.20 -15.83 -13.18
C VAL A 46 2.27 -16.00 -14.24
N PHE A 47 2.73 -14.88 -14.77
CA PHE A 47 3.83 -14.82 -15.74
C PHE A 47 4.91 -13.89 -15.21
N ASP A 48 6.14 -14.35 -15.19
CA ASP A 48 7.35 -13.63 -14.84
C ASP A 48 8.23 -13.52 -16.08
N ASN A 49 8.54 -12.30 -16.54
CA ASN A 49 9.20 -12.01 -17.81
C ASN A 49 8.61 -12.80 -19.00
N GLY A 50 7.27 -12.98 -19.00
CA GLY A 50 6.55 -13.73 -20.03
C GLY A 50 6.55 -15.25 -19.86
N ARG A 51 7.34 -15.81 -18.92
CA ARG A 51 7.35 -17.24 -18.60
C ARG A 51 6.27 -17.54 -17.55
N ARG A 52 5.41 -18.53 -17.81
CA ARG A 52 4.43 -18.99 -16.82
C ARG A 52 5.14 -19.65 -15.64
N VAL A 53 4.77 -19.24 -14.42
CA VAL A 53 5.32 -19.77 -13.16
C VAL A 53 4.21 -20.46 -12.35
N PRO A 54 4.52 -21.52 -11.57
CA PRO A 54 3.56 -22.14 -10.67
C PRO A 54 3.26 -21.20 -9.50
N ILE A 55 2.01 -21.25 -9.03
CA ILE A 55 1.60 -20.54 -7.82
C ILE A 55 1.86 -21.47 -6.63
N GLU A 56 2.75 -21.08 -5.72
CA GLU A 56 3.13 -21.86 -4.54
C GLU A 56 2.32 -21.48 -3.30
N PHE A 57 1.79 -20.27 -3.27
CA PHE A 57 0.97 -19.76 -2.18
C PHE A 57 -0.22 -18.97 -2.73
N PHE A 58 -1.38 -19.18 -2.15
CA PHE A 58 -2.59 -18.45 -2.50
C PHE A 58 -3.49 -18.31 -1.29
N THR A 59 -3.94 -17.09 -1.02
CA THR A 59 -5.00 -16.83 -0.04
C THR A 59 -5.87 -15.64 -0.47
N SER A 60 -7.13 -15.69 -0.09
CA SER A 60 -8.10 -14.56 -0.17
C SER A 60 -8.54 -14.11 1.22
N GLU A 61 -7.89 -14.59 2.27
CA GLU A 61 -8.21 -14.22 3.65
C GLU A 61 -7.76 -12.80 3.96
N ASP A 62 -8.49 -12.15 4.86
CA ASP A 62 -8.14 -10.84 5.41
C ASP A 62 -6.96 -10.99 6.39
N THR A 63 -5.76 -11.05 5.87
CA THR A 63 -4.55 -11.14 6.67
C THR A 63 -4.07 -9.75 7.09
N PRO A 64 -3.55 -9.57 8.33
CA PRO A 64 -3.04 -8.29 8.78
C PRO A 64 -1.93 -7.72 7.88
N VAL A 65 -1.92 -6.39 7.77
CA VAL A 65 -1.05 -5.62 6.88
C VAL A 65 -0.27 -4.58 7.69
N THR A 66 0.96 -4.25 7.29
CA THR A 66 1.64 -3.04 7.77
C THR A 66 1.27 -1.87 6.86
N ILE A 67 0.71 -0.80 7.43
CA ILE A 67 0.16 0.34 6.68
C ILE A 67 0.77 1.64 7.17
N GLY A 68 1.36 2.39 6.25
CA GLY A 68 1.83 3.75 6.49
C GLY A 68 0.85 4.79 5.94
N LEU A 69 0.55 5.78 6.75
CA LEU A 69 -0.25 6.95 6.38
C LEU A 69 0.71 8.13 6.18
N VAL A 70 0.83 8.63 4.97
CA VAL A 70 1.74 9.72 4.59
C VAL A 70 0.88 10.95 4.31
N VAL A 71 0.91 11.91 5.25
CA VAL A 71 -0.02 13.03 5.28
C VAL A 71 0.71 14.33 5.00
N ASP A 72 0.28 15.00 3.96
CA ASP A 72 0.72 16.33 3.60
C ASP A 72 0.22 17.34 4.66
N ALA A 73 1.16 18.03 5.28
CA ALA A 73 0.95 19.08 6.26
C ALA A 73 1.49 20.44 5.79
N SER A 74 1.65 20.62 4.47
CA SER A 74 2.06 21.88 3.86
C SER A 74 0.99 22.96 3.98
N GLY A 75 1.36 24.19 3.69
CA GLY A 75 0.47 25.35 3.80
C GLY A 75 -0.80 25.25 2.94
N SER A 76 -0.73 24.59 1.76
CA SER A 76 -1.86 24.34 0.85
C SER A 76 -2.94 23.44 1.46
N MET A 77 -2.58 22.62 2.44
CA MET A 77 -3.50 21.70 3.13
C MET A 77 -4.29 22.33 4.28
N ARG A 78 -4.01 23.59 4.62
CA ARG A 78 -4.61 24.26 5.80
C ARG A 78 -6.14 24.22 5.83
N ALA A 79 -6.79 24.46 4.70
CA ALA A 79 -8.25 24.43 4.61
C ALA A 79 -8.83 23.00 4.61
N LYS A 80 -8.00 21.99 4.31
CA LYS A 80 -8.41 20.61 4.03
C LYS A 80 -8.04 19.62 5.15
N ILE A 81 -7.15 20.02 6.07
CA ILE A 81 -6.56 19.11 7.06
C ILE A 81 -7.60 18.44 7.96
N GLY A 82 -8.66 19.13 8.35
CA GLY A 82 -9.74 18.54 9.16
C GLY A 82 -10.43 17.38 8.46
N GLU A 83 -10.63 17.48 7.14
CA GLU A 83 -11.21 16.42 6.31
C GLU A 83 -10.25 15.25 6.14
N VAL A 84 -8.95 15.54 5.96
CA VAL A 84 -7.89 14.55 5.88
C VAL A 84 -7.80 13.75 7.17
N VAL A 85 -7.80 14.42 8.31
CA VAL A 85 -7.81 13.79 9.64
C VAL A 85 -9.02 12.86 9.79
N ALA A 86 -10.23 13.35 9.50
CA ALA A 86 -11.45 12.55 9.59
C ALA A 86 -11.42 11.32 8.68
N ALA A 87 -10.93 11.47 7.44
CA ALA A 87 -10.81 10.39 6.48
C ALA A 87 -9.75 9.36 6.90
N THR A 88 -8.61 9.81 7.43
CA THR A 88 -7.55 8.94 7.94
C THR A 88 -8.03 8.10 9.12
N LEU A 89 -8.79 8.70 10.03
CA LEU A 89 -9.40 7.97 11.15
C LEU A 89 -10.49 6.99 10.68
N ALA A 90 -11.29 7.38 9.69
CA ALA A 90 -12.27 6.48 9.10
C ALA A 90 -11.61 5.28 8.41
N PHE A 91 -10.48 5.49 7.73
CA PHE A 91 -9.66 4.42 7.18
C PHE A 91 -9.20 3.47 8.28
N ALA A 92 -8.54 3.98 9.33
CA ALA A 92 -8.03 3.18 10.43
C ALA A 92 -9.13 2.37 11.15
N LYS A 93 -10.33 2.97 11.34
CA LYS A 93 -11.51 2.27 11.88
C LYS A 93 -12.03 1.14 10.98
N SER A 94 -11.73 1.19 9.68
CA SER A 94 -12.15 0.18 8.69
C SER A 94 -11.07 -0.87 8.44
N SER A 95 -9.89 -0.70 9.01
CA SER A 95 -8.76 -1.62 8.91
C SER A 95 -8.98 -2.86 9.77
N ASN A 96 -8.18 -3.92 9.52
CA ASN A 96 -8.16 -5.09 10.40
C ASN A 96 -7.61 -4.66 11.78
N PRO A 97 -8.21 -5.04 12.91
CA PRO A 97 -7.73 -4.67 14.24
C PRO A 97 -6.25 -4.99 14.51
N ASP A 98 -5.73 -6.02 13.85
CA ASP A 98 -4.36 -6.50 13.96
C ASP A 98 -3.39 -5.87 12.93
N ASP A 99 -3.87 -4.93 12.10
CA ASP A 99 -3.00 -4.15 11.21
C ASP A 99 -2.03 -3.31 12.02
N GLU A 100 -0.78 -3.27 11.58
CA GLU A 100 0.24 -2.35 12.07
C GLU A 100 0.10 -1.02 11.33
N LEU A 101 -0.11 0.06 12.07
CA LEU A 101 -0.26 1.40 11.53
C LEU A 101 0.88 2.31 11.99
N PHE A 102 1.37 3.14 11.11
CA PHE A 102 2.18 4.31 11.44
C PHE A 102 1.74 5.51 10.59
N ALA A 103 2.11 6.70 11.01
CA ALA A 103 1.82 7.90 10.25
C ALA A 103 3.05 8.80 10.17
N VAL A 104 3.33 9.27 8.97
CA VAL A 104 4.35 10.29 8.68
C VAL A 104 3.64 11.54 8.21
N ARG A 105 4.00 12.68 8.75
CA ARG A 105 3.61 14.00 8.26
C ARG A 105 4.79 14.70 7.65
N PHE A 106 4.55 15.44 6.60
CA PHE A 106 5.60 16.22 5.95
C PHE A 106 5.10 17.62 5.57
N ASN A 107 6.00 18.58 5.67
CA ASN A 107 5.94 19.93 5.14
C ASN A 107 7.36 20.27 4.65
N ASP A 108 8.05 21.30 5.20
CA ASP A 108 9.50 21.51 5.00
C ASP A 108 10.32 20.38 5.61
N ASP A 109 9.79 19.76 6.68
CA ASP A 109 10.39 18.66 7.42
C ASP A 109 9.54 17.39 7.31
N VAL A 110 10.18 16.23 7.45
CA VAL A 110 9.52 14.93 7.59
C VAL A 110 9.57 14.48 9.04
N LYS A 111 8.41 14.12 9.62
CA LYS A 111 8.30 13.67 11.01
C LYS A 111 7.33 12.52 11.16
N ASP A 112 7.71 11.52 11.96
CA ASP A 112 6.76 10.52 12.43
C ASP A 112 5.70 11.21 13.33
N ALA A 113 4.44 10.88 13.08
CA ALA A 113 3.35 11.43 13.88
C ALA A 113 3.30 10.79 15.27
N VAL A 114 3.71 9.52 15.40
CA VAL A 114 3.87 8.78 16.66
C VAL A 114 5.34 8.54 16.90
N THR A 115 5.87 8.97 18.03
CA THR A 115 7.31 8.95 18.32
C THR A 115 7.72 7.97 19.41
N ASP A 116 6.76 7.45 20.16
CA ASP A 116 6.98 6.54 21.29
C ASP A 116 6.80 5.06 20.95
N ALA A 117 6.37 4.76 19.71
CA ALA A 117 6.30 3.41 19.17
C ALA A 117 6.47 3.45 17.64
N PRO A 118 7.17 2.48 17.04
CA PRO A 118 7.33 2.42 15.58
C PRO A 118 5.99 2.12 14.87
N PHE A 119 5.15 1.29 15.49
CA PHE A 119 3.83 0.92 14.98
C PHE A 119 2.79 0.93 16.09
N LEU A 120 1.55 1.26 15.71
CA LEU A 120 0.35 1.09 16.52
C LEU A 120 -0.48 -0.04 15.92
N LEU A 121 -1.23 -0.75 16.72
CA LEU A 121 -2.29 -1.61 16.17
C LEU A 121 -3.48 -0.74 15.74
N ALA A 122 -4.18 -1.15 14.68
CA ALA A 122 -5.38 -0.45 14.24
C ALA A 122 -6.48 -0.42 15.30
N SER A 123 -6.42 -1.30 16.29
CA SER A 123 -7.27 -1.27 17.48
C SER A 123 -6.96 -0.12 18.46
N ASP A 124 -5.75 0.48 18.40
CA ASP A 124 -5.33 1.60 19.26
C ASP A 124 -5.58 2.97 18.57
N LEU A 125 -6.82 3.22 18.20
CA LEU A 125 -7.23 4.41 17.44
C LEU A 125 -7.00 5.71 18.19
N GLY A 126 -7.09 5.72 19.53
CA GLY A 126 -6.97 6.96 20.32
C GLY A 126 -5.59 7.60 20.20
N ARG A 127 -4.52 6.80 20.16
CA ARG A 127 -3.15 7.30 19.96
C ARG A 127 -2.95 7.84 18.56
N LEU A 128 -3.44 7.13 17.55
CA LEU A 128 -3.37 7.58 16.16
C LEU A 128 -4.16 8.88 15.96
N GLU A 129 -5.36 8.98 16.53
CA GLU A 129 -6.19 10.18 16.49
C GLU A 129 -5.45 11.38 17.10
N THR A 130 -4.87 11.22 18.29
CA THR A 130 -4.09 12.27 18.95
C THR A 130 -2.90 12.72 18.09
N ALA A 131 -2.18 11.78 17.50
CA ALA A 131 -1.02 12.07 16.65
C ALA A 131 -1.39 12.85 15.39
N ILE A 132 -2.48 12.46 14.70
CA ILE A 132 -2.89 13.08 13.44
C ILE A 132 -3.61 14.42 13.67
N THR A 133 -4.42 14.56 14.73
CA THR A 133 -5.12 15.81 15.03
C THR A 133 -4.19 16.93 15.51
N SER A 134 -2.99 16.59 15.99
CA SER A 134 -1.96 17.57 16.36
C SER A 134 -1.28 18.24 15.16
N VAL A 135 -1.52 17.75 13.94
CA VAL A 135 -0.92 18.29 12.71
C VAL A 135 -1.41 19.71 12.43
N ARG A 136 -0.48 20.64 12.28
CA ARG A 136 -0.75 22.04 11.91
C ARG A 136 -0.12 22.29 10.53
N PRO A 137 -0.93 22.51 9.49
CA PRO A 137 -0.41 22.77 8.15
C PRO A 137 0.31 24.10 8.06
N ASP A 138 1.56 24.07 7.63
CA ASP A 138 2.42 25.23 7.40
C ASP A 138 3.61 24.86 6.49
N GLY A 139 4.28 25.88 5.93
CA GLY A 139 5.52 25.72 5.17
C GLY A 139 5.32 25.17 3.76
N GLN A 140 6.41 24.61 3.22
CA GLN A 140 6.55 24.04 1.89
C GLN A 140 6.16 22.56 1.87
N THR A 141 6.53 21.84 0.79
CA THR A 141 6.09 20.46 0.56
C THR A 141 7.28 19.58 0.20
N ALA A 142 7.76 18.75 1.14
CA ALA A 142 8.79 17.73 0.92
C ALA A 142 8.16 16.34 0.71
N LEU A 143 7.34 16.20 -0.33
CA LEU A 143 6.58 14.98 -0.64
C LEU A 143 7.50 13.78 -0.88
N TYR A 144 8.56 13.97 -1.68
CA TYR A 144 9.46 12.87 -2.04
C TYR A 144 10.23 12.37 -0.82
N ASP A 145 10.75 13.26 0.01
CA ASP A 145 11.43 12.89 1.26
C ASP A 145 10.46 12.21 2.23
N GLY A 146 9.21 12.68 2.33
CA GLY A 146 8.16 12.05 3.12
C GLY A 146 7.86 10.61 2.69
N ILE A 147 7.78 10.36 1.37
CA ILE A 147 7.56 9.01 0.84
C ILE A 147 8.78 8.12 1.06
N MET A 148 10.00 8.63 0.88
CA MET A 148 11.23 7.87 1.14
C MET A 148 11.30 7.44 2.60
N ASN A 149 11.09 8.35 3.54
CA ASN A 149 11.01 8.06 4.98
C ASN A 149 9.95 7.00 5.29
N ALA A 150 8.74 7.16 4.74
CA ALA A 150 7.66 6.21 4.97
C ALA A 150 7.95 4.81 4.41
N ILE A 151 8.63 4.69 3.26
CA ILE A 151 9.07 3.39 2.72
C ILE A 151 10.10 2.73 3.65
N ASP A 152 11.03 3.50 4.19
CA ASP A 152 12.04 3.00 5.11
C ASP A 152 11.42 2.55 6.44
N HIS A 153 10.50 3.32 6.99
CA HIS A 153 9.72 2.96 8.18
C HIS A 153 8.89 1.68 7.92
N LEU A 154 8.16 1.62 6.80
CA LEU A 154 7.35 0.48 6.40
C LEU A 154 8.15 -0.83 6.32
N SER A 155 9.44 -0.75 5.97
CA SER A 155 10.33 -1.91 5.87
C SER A 155 10.56 -2.61 7.21
N GLN A 156 10.36 -1.92 8.33
CA GLN A 156 10.53 -2.42 9.70
C GLN A 156 9.29 -3.17 10.21
N GLY A 157 8.15 -3.08 9.51
CA GLY A 157 6.92 -3.75 9.89
C GLY A 157 7.02 -5.28 9.80
N SER A 158 6.28 -5.96 10.68
CA SER A 158 6.33 -7.41 10.82
C SER A 158 5.45 -8.16 9.80
N ARG A 159 4.48 -7.47 9.19
CA ARG A 159 3.51 -8.11 8.29
C ARG A 159 4.10 -8.33 6.90
N SER A 160 3.73 -9.45 6.28
CA SER A 160 4.19 -9.80 4.93
C SER A 160 3.57 -8.89 3.85
N ARG A 161 2.36 -8.39 4.06
CA ARG A 161 1.68 -7.43 3.19
C ARG A 161 1.94 -6.01 3.68
N ARG A 162 2.21 -5.10 2.75
CA ARG A 162 2.58 -3.72 3.06
C ARG A 162 1.84 -2.74 2.15
N ALA A 163 1.37 -1.64 2.71
CA ALA A 163 0.72 -0.58 1.95
C ALA A 163 1.11 0.81 2.46
N LEU A 164 1.19 1.79 1.55
CA LEU A 164 1.24 3.21 1.90
C LEU A 164 0.02 3.92 1.34
N ILE A 165 -0.51 4.86 2.10
CA ILE A 165 -1.58 5.75 1.68
C ILE A 165 -1.05 7.17 1.75
N VAL A 166 -0.79 7.75 0.59
CA VAL A 166 -0.26 9.11 0.44
C VAL A 166 -1.41 10.06 0.17
N ILE A 167 -1.60 11.03 1.05
CA ILE A 167 -2.65 12.06 0.94
C ILE A 167 -1.98 13.40 0.75
N SER A 168 -2.05 13.96 -0.46
CA SER A 168 -1.37 15.20 -0.87
C SER A 168 -1.99 15.76 -2.15
N ASP A 169 -1.66 16.98 -2.53
CA ASP A 169 -1.92 17.54 -3.86
C ASP A 169 -0.85 17.14 -4.90
N GLY A 170 0.21 16.45 -4.46
CA GLY A 170 1.28 15.93 -5.31
C GLY A 170 2.35 16.97 -5.65
N GLY A 171 2.26 18.18 -5.12
CA GLY A 171 3.32 19.18 -5.21
C GLY A 171 4.56 18.72 -4.45
N ASP A 172 5.74 19.19 -4.90
CA ASP A 172 7.02 19.00 -4.22
C ASP A 172 7.93 20.17 -4.56
N ASN A 173 8.32 20.92 -3.53
CA ASN A 173 9.17 22.10 -3.68
C ASN A 173 10.23 22.24 -2.55
N ALA A 174 10.32 21.26 -1.66
CA ALA A 174 11.27 21.27 -0.55
C ALA A 174 12.07 19.97 -0.38
N SER A 175 11.76 18.91 -1.14
CA SER A 175 12.50 17.65 -1.04
C SER A 175 13.94 17.76 -1.53
N THR A 176 14.81 16.97 -0.92
CA THR A 176 16.17 16.72 -1.39
C THR A 176 16.24 15.55 -2.37
N ALA A 177 15.34 14.58 -2.23
CA ALA A 177 15.19 13.43 -3.12
C ALA A 177 14.59 13.83 -4.47
N ALA A 178 14.98 13.12 -5.54
CA ALA A 178 14.38 13.27 -6.85
C ALA A 178 13.26 12.24 -7.06
N LEU A 179 12.26 12.57 -7.90
CA LEU A 179 11.13 11.67 -8.22
C LEU A 179 11.60 10.27 -8.69
N ASP A 180 12.64 10.23 -9.53
CA ASP A 180 13.17 8.97 -10.06
C ASP A 180 13.69 8.05 -8.95
N ASP A 181 14.30 8.60 -7.91
CA ASP A 181 14.81 7.82 -6.77
C ASP A 181 13.66 7.30 -5.91
N VAL A 182 12.62 8.12 -5.70
CA VAL A 182 11.38 7.68 -5.04
C VAL A 182 10.72 6.54 -5.80
N LEU A 183 10.60 6.66 -7.13
CA LEU A 183 9.99 5.60 -7.96
C LEU A 183 10.82 4.31 -7.95
N LYS A 184 12.15 4.40 -7.96
CA LYS A 184 13.04 3.22 -7.79
C LYS A 184 12.84 2.58 -6.42
N ARG A 185 12.83 3.38 -5.35
CA ARG A 185 12.63 2.90 -3.98
C ARG A 185 11.25 2.26 -3.82
N ALA A 186 10.20 2.87 -4.36
CA ALA A 186 8.84 2.35 -4.36
C ALA A 186 8.75 0.98 -5.05
N ARG A 187 9.38 0.81 -6.21
CA ARG A 187 9.47 -0.50 -6.90
C ARG A 187 10.13 -1.58 -6.05
N ALA A 188 11.16 -1.21 -5.31
CA ALA A 188 11.93 -2.14 -4.48
C ALA A 188 11.22 -2.48 -3.14
N SER A 189 10.27 -1.66 -2.68
CA SER A 189 9.67 -1.78 -1.34
C SER A 189 8.72 -2.95 -1.15
N ASN A 190 8.24 -3.58 -2.22
CA ASN A 190 7.17 -4.60 -2.20
C ASN A 190 5.84 -4.12 -1.60
N ALA A 191 5.64 -2.81 -1.44
CA ALA A 191 4.43 -2.21 -0.94
C ALA A 191 3.50 -1.77 -2.06
N ALA A 192 2.19 -1.82 -1.85
CA ALA A 192 1.22 -1.13 -2.70
C ALA A 192 1.07 0.32 -2.22
N ILE A 193 1.25 1.29 -3.11
CA ILE A 193 1.11 2.72 -2.77
C ILE A 193 -0.19 3.23 -3.35
N TYR A 194 -1.12 3.59 -2.47
CA TYR A 194 -2.36 4.28 -2.82
C TYR A 194 -2.14 5.78 -2.69
N THR A 195 -2.61 6.54 -3.66
CA THR A 195 -2.50 7.99 -3.60
C THR A 195 -3.87 8.64 -3.63
N VAL A 196 -4.09 9.59 -2.73
CA VAL A 196 -5.33 10.36 -2.62
C VAL A 196 -4.99 11.83 -2.88
N GLY A 197 -5.32 12.28 -4.08
CA GLY A 197 -5.06 13.65 -4.51
C GLY A 197 -6.14 14.59 -4.03
N ILE A 198 -5.78 15.56 -3.18
CA ILE A 198 -6.70 16.58 -2.68
C ILE A 198 -6.31 17.92 -3.27
N TYR A 199 -7.05 18.34 -4.31
CA TYR A 199 -6.74 19.55 -5.05
C TYR A 199 -7.65 20.70 -4.68
N ASP A 200 -7.10 21.91 -4.74
CA ASP A 200 -7.83 23.14 -4.92
C ASP A 200 -7.61 23.63 -6.36
N GLU A 201 -8.60 24.30 -6.95
CA GLU A 201 -8.45 24.89 -8.29
C GLU A 201 -7.35 25.96 -8.34
N MET A 202 -7.05 26.56 -7.20
CA MET A 202 -6.03 27.60 -7.03
C MET A 202 -4.63 27.06 -6.71
N ASP A 203 -4.46 25.74 -6.49
CA ASP A 203 -3.16 25.13 -6.18
C ASP A 203 -2.28 25.12 -7.44
N ILE A 204 -1.30 26.00 -7.49
CA ILE A 204 -0.39 26.16 -8.65
C ILE A 204 0.62 24.99 -8.70
N ASP A 205 1.06 24.49 -7.55
CA ASP A 205 2.12 23.47 -7.43
C ASP A 205 1.59 22.03 -7.52
N ARG A 206 0.27 21.84 -7.66
CA ARG A 206 -0.33 20.50 -7.75
C ARG A 206 0.27 19.66 -8.87
N ASN A 207 0.58 18.41 -8.57
CA ASN A 207 1.13 17.50 -9.58
C ASN A 207 0.45 16.12 -9.58
N PRO A 208 -0.72 16.00 -10.20
CA PRO A 208 -1.44 14.72 -10.26
C PRO A 208 -0.70 13.62 -11.01
N LYS A 209 0.31 13.94 -11.83
CA LYS A 209 1.10 12.96 -12.57
C LYS A 209 2.03 12.18 -11.63
N VAL A 210 2.61 12.86 -10.64
CA VAL A 210 3.45 12.21 -9.61
C VAL A 210 2.66 11.18 -8.83
N LEU A 211 1.47 11.56 -8.32
CA LEU A 211 0.60 10.65 -7.59
C LEU A 211 0.18 9.43 -8.43
N LYS A 212 -0.08 9.66 -9.73
CA LYS A 212 -0.39 8.57 -10.65
C LYS A 212 0.80 7.62 -10.83
N ALA A 213 1.98 8.17 -11.08
CA ALA A 213 3.19 7.37 -11.28
C ALA A 213 3.54 6.51 -10.06
N LEU A 214 3.41 7.05 -8.85
CA LEU A 214 3.63 6.32 -7.59
C LEU A 214 2.67 5.12 -7.45
N ALA A 215 1.38 5.34 -7.68
CA ALA A 215 0.39 4.28 -7.57
C ALA A 215 0.61 3.19 -8.63
N GLU A 216 0.72 3.55 -9.92
CA GLU A 216 0.88 2.60 -11.02
C GLU A 216 2.17 1.78 -10.91
N THR A 217 3.26 2.39 -10.44
CA THR A 217 4.56 1.72 -10.25
C THR A 217 4.50 0.57 -9.24
N THR A 218 3.59 0.63 -8.28
CA THR A 218 3.50 -0.32 -7.17
C THR A 218 2.27 -1.22 -7.20
N GLY A 219 1.39 -1.04 -8.18
CA GLY A 219 0.13 -1.78 -8.28
C GLY A 219 -0.99 -1.26 -7.36
N GLY A 220 -0.78 -0.09 -6.76
CA GLY A 220 -1.85 0.65 -6.08
C GLY A 220 -2.76 1.41 -7.03
N GLU A 221 -3.56 2.34 -6.51
CA GLU A 221 -4.49 3.15 -7.28
C GLU A 221 -4.48 4.61 -6.83
N ARG A 222 -4.63 5.53 -7.79
CA ARG A 222 -4.78 6.95 -7.50
C ARG A 222 -6.26 7.30 -7.42
N TYR A 223 -6.65 7.99 -6.37
CA TYR A 223 -7.99 8.53 -6.15
C TYR A 223 -7.99 10.05 -6.15
N LEU A 224 -9.06 10.64 -6.69
CA LEU A 224 -9.26 12.09 -6.78
C LEU A 224 -10.64 12.44 -6.22
N PRO A 225 -10.81 12.48 -4.89
CA PRO A 225 -12.07 12.89 -4.27
C PRO A 225 -12.39 14.35 -4.61
N ARG A 226 -13.66 14.64 -4.85
CA ARG A 226 -14.14 16.00 -5.21
C ARG A 226 -14.86 16.70 -4.04
N SER A 227 -15.06 15.98 -2.94
CA SER A 227 -15.75 16.47 -1.75
C SER A 227 -15.28 15.72 -0.51
N PRO A 228 -15.51 16.24 0.70
CA PRO A 228 -15.24 15.52 1.95
C PRO A 228 -15.90 14.14 2.00
N GLY A 229 -17.15 14.04 1.55
CA GLY A 229 -17.85 12.76 1.49
C GLY A 229 -17.24 11.78 0.49
N ASP A 230 -16.65 12.26 -0.62
CA ASP A 230 -15.89 11.42 -1.55
C ASP A 230 -14.60 10.92 -0.90
N LEU A 231 -13.92 11.76 -0.14
CA LEU A 231 -12.69 11.41 0.55
C LEU A 231 -12.93 10.25 1.54
N LEU A 232 -13.98 10.33 2.34
CA LEU A 232 -14.38 9.24 3.23
C LEU A 232 -14.67 7.95 2.46
N ARG A 233 -15.42 8.03 1.34
CA ARG A 233 -15.71 6.86 0.50
C ARG A 233 -14.44 6.25 -0.08
N VAL A 234 -13.48 7.08 -0.50
CA VAL A 234 -12.17 6.62 -1.01
C VAL A 234 -11.40 5.88 0.09
N CYS A 235 -11.33 6.42 1.29
CA CYS A 235 -10.63 5.77 2.40
C CYS A 235 -11.26 4.41 2.77
N HIS A 236 -12.58 4.33 2.85
CA HIS A 236 -13.29 3.04 3.04
C HIS A 236 -13.05 2.08 1.88
N ARG A 237 -12.98 2.58 0.64
CA ARG A 237 -12.68 1.75 -0.53
C ARG A 237 -11.27 1.17 -0.47
N ILE A 238 -10.25 2.00 -0.12
CA ILE A 238 -8.86 1.54 0.03
C ILE A 238 -8.76 0.48 1.14
N ALA A 239 -9.37 0.71 2.31
CA ALA A 239 -9.38 -0.26 3.40
C ALA A 239 -10.01 -1.59 2.95
N ARG A 240 -11.14 -1.54 2.26
CA ARG A 240 -11.80 -2.74 1.71
C ARG A 240 -10.92 -3.44 0.67
N GLU A 241 -10.28 -2.70 -0.22
CA GLU A 241 -9.39 -3.25 -1.23
C GLU A 241 -8.22 -4.01 -0.61
N ILE A 242 -7.58 -3.40 0.40
CA ILE A 242 -6.48 -4.04 1.13
C ILE A 242 -6.96 -5.35 1.77
N ARG A 243 -8.17 -5.39 2.34
CA ARG A 243 -8.74 -6.58 2.99
C ARG A 243 -9.27 -7.65 2.03
N SER A 244 -9.82 -7.24 0.88
CA SER A 244 -10.52 -8.15 -0.06
C SER A 244 -9.62 -8.68 -1.19
N GLY A 245 -8.34 -8.30 -1.21
CA GLY A 245 -7.38 -8.73 -2.24
C GLY A 245 -6.88 -10.15 -2.02
N TYR A 246 -6.46 -10.78 -3.10
CA TYR A 246 -5.73 -12.06 -3.06
C TYR A 246 -4.26 -11.81 -2.78
N THR A 247 -3.62 -12.74 -2.11
CA THR A 247 -2.17 -12.82 -2.00
C THR A 247 -1.70 -14.05 -2.77
N ILE A 248 -0.87 -13.84 -3.79
CA ILE A 248 -0.29 -14.89 -4.61
C ILE A 248 1.20 -14.92 -4.39
N GLY A 249 1.77 -16.08 -4.08
CA GLY A 249 3.20 -16.28 -3.94
C GLY A 249 3.73 -17.29 -4.95
N TYR A 250 4.92 -17.02 -5.49
CA TYR A 250 5.63 -17.95 -6.38
C TYR A 250 7.15 -17.83 -6.18
N VAL A 251 7.86 -18.89 -6.54
CA VAL A 251 9.34 -18.87 -6.54
C VAL A 251 9.83 -18.20 -7.83
N PRO A 252 10.67 -17.16 -7.74
CA PRO A 252 11.21 -16.50 -8.93
C PRO A 252 12.03 -17.48 -9.75
N PRO A 253 11.87 -17.49 -11.10
CA PRO A 253 12.59 -18.42 -11.97
C PRO A 253 14.09 -18.12 -12.02
N ASP A 254 14.47 -16.85 -11.85
CA ASP A 254 15.84 -16.37 -11.91
C ASP A 254 16.14 -15.47 -10.71
N ARG A 255 17.42 -15.47 -10.28
CA ARG A 255 17.97 -14.64 -9.20
C ARG A 255 19.15 -13.85 -9.73
N ASP A 256 18.86 -12.90 -10.62
CA ASP A 256 19.86 -12.17 -11.40
C ASP A 256 20.05 -10.72 -10.95
N GLY A 257 19.30 -10.26 -9.95
CA GLY A 257 19.32 -8.87 -9.49
C GLY A 257 18.59 -7.90 -10.43
N ALA A 258 18.02 -8.37 -11.53
CA ALA A 258 17.34 -7.54 -12.51
C ALA A 258 15.88 -7.27 -12.14
N TYR A 259 15.27 -6.30 -12.85
CA TYR A 259 13.84 -6.05 -12.75
C TYR A 259 13.07 -7.03 -13.63
N HIS A 260 12.16 -7.78 -13.01
CA HIS A 260 11.27 -8.73 -13.65
C HIS A 260 9.87 -8.15 -13.82
N ASN A 261 9.33 -8.23 -15.04
CA ASN A 261 7.95 -7.86 -15.30
C ASN A 261 7.01 -8.99 -14.89
N VAL A 262 5.97 -8.65 -14.11
CA VAL A 262 4.96 -9.60 -13.65
C VAL A 262 3.62 -9.32 -14.31
N ARG A 263 2.94 -10.37 -14.71
CA ARG A 263 1.56 -10.30 -15.19
C ARG A 263 0.73 -11.41 -14.59
N VAL A 264 -0.39 -11.03 -13.97
CA VAL A 264 -1.42 -11.95 -13.50
C VAL A 264 -2.56 -11.97 -14.51
N VAL A 265 -2.97 -13.15 -14.93
CA VAL A 265 -4.08 -13.37 -15.88
C VAL A 265 -5.15 -14.19 -15.19
N LEU A 266 -6.41 -13.85 -15.43
CA LEU A 266 -7.58 -14.59 -14.95
C LEU A 266 -8.25 -15.35 -16.09
N ASP A 267 -8.59 -16.62 -15.85
CA ASP A 267 -9.65 -17.27 -16.59
C ASP A 267 -10.99 -17.04 -15.88
N ALA A 268 -11.63 -15.96 -16.28
CA ALA A 268 -12.84 -15.46 -15.62
C ALA A 268 -14.10 -15.61 -16.50
N ARG A 269 -14.02 -16.39 -17.58
CA ARG A 269 -15.18 -16.62 -18.47
C ARG A 269 -16.35 -17.26 -17.70
N PRO A 270 -17.59 -16.77 -17.87
CA PRO A 270 -18.05 -15.74 -18.83
C PRO A 270 -17.92 -14.29 -18.30
N ARG A 271 -17.43 -14.05 -17.07
CA ARG A 271 -17.33 -12.71 -16.46
C ARG A 271 -16.16 -11.92 -17.08
N LYS A 272 -16.36 -10.61 -17.33
CA LYS A 272 -15.24 -9.71 -17.65
C LYS A 272 -14.79 -9.05 -16.35
N LEU A 273 -13.63 -9.45 -15.84
CA LEU A 273 -13.03 -8.93 -14.62
C LEU A 273 -11.76 -8.15 -14.94
N ASN A 274 -11.46 -7.17 -14.11
CA ASN A 274 -10.22 -6.42 -14.12
C ASN A 274 -9.30 -6.97 -13.04
N VAL A 275 -8.02 -7.14 -13.38
CA VAL A 275 -6.99 -7.60 -12.46
C VAL A 275 -5.95 -6.50 -12.30
N ARG A 276 -5.60 -6.17 -11.07
CA ARG A 276 -4.52 -5.25 -10.75
C ARG A 276 -3.56 -5.87 -9.76
N THR A 277 -2.28 -5.73 -10.04
CA THR A 277 -1.17 -6.12 -9.18
C THR A 277 0.04 -5.24 -9.52
N ARG A 278 1.12 -5.38 -8.78
CA ARG A 278 2.38 -4.69 -9.12
C ARG A 278 2.89 -5.13 -10.51
N PRO A 279 3.45 -4.21 -11.29
CA PRO A 279 3.91 -4.53 -12.65
C PRO A 279 5.20 -5.36 -12.69
N GLY A 280 5.92 -5.44 -11.58
CA GLY A 280 7.15 -6.21 -11.48
C GLY A 280 7.86 -6.03 -10.13
N TYR A 281 9.04 -6.61 -10.02
CA TYR A 281 9.89 -6.58 -8.83
C TYR A 281 11.37 -6.69 -9.22
N PHE A 282 12.29 -6.37 -8.30
CA PHE A 282 13.70 -6.68 -8.45
C PHE A 282 13.98 -8.09 -7.89
N ALA A 283 14.46 -8.99 -8.74
CA ALA A 283 14.87 -10.32 -8.30
C ALA A 283 16.05 -10.22 -7.33
N ALA A 284 16.08 -11.10 -6.31
CA ALA A 284 17.25 -11.17 -5.43
C ALA A 284 18.48 -11.56 -6.24
N GLY A 285 19.60 -10.86 -6.08
CA GLY A 285 20.87 -11.26 -6.67
C GLY A 285 21.39 -12.57 -6.07
N ARG A 286 22.17 -13.34 -6.83
CA ARG A 286 22.85 -14.52 -6.29
C ARG A 286 23.78 -14.07 -5.16
N THR A 287 23.51 -14.50 -3.94
CA THR A 287 24.46 -14.35 -2.83
C THR A 287 25.65 -15.23 -3.17
N SER A 288 26.80 -14.64 -3.50
CA SER A 288 28.06 -15.39 -3.59
C SER A 288 28.35 -15.94 -2.22
N GLN A 289 28.11 -17.23 -1.99
CA GLN A 289 28.70 -17.91 -0.85
C GLN A 289 30.23 -17.88 -1.07
N ARG A 290 30.89 -17.03 -0.29
CA ARG A 290 32.34 -17.11 -0.11
C ARG A 290 32.65 -17.95 1.13
#